data_62274bd7a47ff47d009118321af84c33
#
_entry.id   62274bd7a47ff47d009118321af84c33
#
_cell.length_a   1.000
_cell.length_b   1.000
_cell.length_c   1.000
_cell.angle_alpha   90.00
_cell.angle_beta   90.00
_cell.angle_gamma   90.00
#
_symmetry.space_group_name_H-M   'P 1'
#
loop_
_entity.id
_entity.type
_entity.pdbx_description
1 polymer ?
#
loop_
_entity_poly.entity_id
_entity_poly.type
_entity_poly.pdbx_seq_one_letter_code
_entity_poly.pdbx_strand_id
1 'polypeptide(L)'
;MKKLFNEFAGNIDTYIMFKIKEKTAQLKDELTKKGRAPISLSMGAPTTMPPKFLLDATKEALDEKGMHTYSNPKGEKYLLDAIQTRMKNRFGVDIETNEICSLIGSKEGIANFLRGIISPTTNEQEKDIILIPDPSYASYGEMIKVSGGKSYSMPLTHKNNYMPDLDEVWANLQKDGLNPDKVKAMLINYPNNPLGASCTFEYLQKVVEFCKKHDILLMSDAAYADMYFEEEYKPHSALEVEGAKDMTVEFHSFSKPYAMTGWRIGWVCGNKEIVQQFAKLKSTIDSGIFKPLQKAAAKILNSKEGDEYIVWANQEIKKKADYFVKAFTEELNWEIKNVPTATFYQWLPVPKKYANATDFCNALLEKSGVVMVPGDAFGKYGAGFVRVSIVCSLEELQEVVRRMKEDGFTYNAD
;
A
#
# COMPACT_ATOMS: atom_id res chain seq x y z
N MET A 1 10.84 34.37 -12.83
CA MET A 1 11.70 33.17 -12.68
C MET A 1 11.28 32.13 -13.70
N LYS A 2 12.18 31.56 -14.51
CA LYS A 2 11.84 30.43 -15.39
C LYS A 2 11.31 29.31 -14.52
N LYS A 3 10.22 28.60 -14.92
CA LYS A 3 9.78 27.39 -14.24
C LYS A 3 10.94 26.38 -14.29
N LEU A 4 11.51 26.03 -13.12
CA LEU A 4 12.66 25.12 -13.02
C LEU A 4 12.26 23.66 -13.21
N PHE A 5 11.05 23.30 -12.75
CA PHE A 5 10.50 21.98 -12.94
C PHE A 5 9.67 21.92 -14.21
N ASN A 6 9.70 20.77 -14.87
CA ASN A 6 8.78 20.48 -15.96
C ASN A 6 7.33 20.49 -15.45
N GLU A 7 6.36 20.58 -16.34
CA GLU A 7 4.96 20.70 -15.97
C GLU A 7 4.40 19.48 -15.22
N PHE A 8 4.97 18.29 -15.41
CA PHE A 8 4.54 17.07 -14.69
C PHE A 8 4.93 17.14 -13.22
N ALA A 9 6.17 17.52 -12.92
CA ALA A 9 6.67 17.65 -11.56
C ALA A 9 6.20 18.94 -10.86
N GLY A 10 5.94 20.00 -11.62
CA GLY A 10 5.51 21.30 -11.09
C GLY A 10 4.07 21.34 -10.58
N ASN A 11 3.25 20.34 -10.93
CA ASN A 11 1.82 20.26 -10.60
C ASN A 11 1.49 19.15 -9.58
N ILE A 12 2.49 18.70 -8.78
CA ILE A 12 2.27 17.70 -7.73
C ILE A 12 1.55 18.35 -6.56
N ASP A 13 0.50 17.69 -6.07
CA ASP A 13 -0.17 18.09 -4.86
C ASP A 13 0.64 17.73 -3.61
N THR A 14 0.54 18.59 -2.58
CA THR A 14 1.16 18.29 -1.29
C THR A 14 0.55 17.02 -0.70
N TYR A 15 1.40 16.03 -0.44
CA TYR A 15 0.96 14.76 0.14
C TYR A 15 0.19 14.98 1.45
N ILE A 16 -1.04 14.51 1.51
CA ILE A 16 -2.00 14.78 2.60
C ILE A 16 -1.42 14.49 3.99
N MET A 17 -0.56 13.47 4.12
CA MET A 17 0.04 13.11 5.40
C MET A 17 0.97 14.20 5.96
N PHE A 18 1.56 15.04 5.09
CA PHE A 18 2.34 16.20 5.55
C PHE A 18 1.43 17.26 6.15
N LYS A 19 0.29 17.56 5.50
CA LYS A 19 -0.71 18.53 6.01
C LYS A 19 -1.27 18.09 7.37
N ILE A 20 -1.61 16.79 7.52
CA ILE A 20 -2.09 16.22 8.77
C ILE A 20 -1.02 16.32 9.86
N LYS A 21 0.22 15.96 9.55
CA LYS A 21 1.35 16.03 10.49
C LYS A 21 1.62 17.46 10.94
N GLU A 22 1.61 18.42 10.03
CA GLU A 22 1.82 19.84 10.32
C GLU A 22 0.70 20.38 11.25
N LYS A 23 -0.58 20.15 10.91
CA LYS A 23 -1.72 20.54 11.76
C LYS A 23 -1.64 19.89 13.13
N THR A 24 -1.32 18.61 13.21
CA THR A 24 -1.16 17.90 14.49
C THR A 24 -0.03 18.51 15.33
N ALA A 25 1.11 18.86 14.71
CA ALA A 25 2.21 19.50 15.41
C ALA A 25 1.85 20.88 15.97
N GLN A 26 1.09 21.69 15.21
CA GLN A 26 0.62 23.01 15.63
C GLN A 26 -0.28 22.93 16.88
N LEU A 27 -1.13 21.91 16.99
CA LEU A 27 -2.09 21.74 18.09
C LEU A 27 -1.54 20.94 19.28
N LYS A 28 -0.38 20.30 19.13
CA LYS A 28 0.16 19.34 20.10
C LYS A 28 0.27 19.90 21.52
N ASP A 29 0.86 21.08 21.67
CA ASP A 29 1.13 21.65 22.99
C ASP A 29 -0.16 22.07 23.72
N GLU A 30 -1.11 22.63 22.98
CA GLU A 30 -2.42 23.00 23.50
C GLU A 30 -3.21 21.76 23.95
N LEU A 31 -3.28 20.75 23.08
CA LEU A 31 -3.98 19.50 23.38
C LEU A 31 -3.32 18.76 24.56
N THR A 32 -1.99 18.76 24.65
CA THR A 32 -1.28 18.14 25.77
C THR A 32 -1.60 18.82 27.09
N LYS A 33 -1.66 20.17 27.14
CA LYS A 33 -2.07 20.93 28.34
C LYS A 33 -3.50 20.60 28.77
N LYS A 34 -4.38 20.25 27.82
CA LYS A 34 -5.77 19.83 28.09
C LYS A 34 -5.90 18.35 28.45
N GLY A 35 -4.79 17.59 28.58
CA GLY A 35 -4.81 16.14 28.80
C GLY A 35 -5.26 15.34 27.57
N ARG A 36 -5.19 15.94 26.38
CA ARG A 36 -5.60 15.37 25.09
C ARG A 36 -4.41 15.24 24.12
N ALA A 37 -3.21 14.88 24.63
CA ALA A 37 -2.05 14.65 23.76
C ALA A 37 -2.44 13.84 22.53
N PRO A 38 -1.99 14.23 21.31
CA PRO A 38 -2.44 13.58 20.07
C PRO A 38 -2.12 12.09 20.02
N ILE A 39 -3.13 11.27 19.68
CA ILE A 39 -3.00 9.85 19.38
C ILE A 39 -3.23 9.68 17.88
N SER A 40 -2.23 9.15 17.17
CA SER A 40 -2.27 9.06 15.71
C SER A 40 -2.77 7.70 15.23
N LEU A 41 -3.94 7.70 14.60
CA LEU A 41 -4.48 6.60 13.81
C LEU A 41 -4.31 6.85 12.30
N SER A 42 -3.38 7.73 11.91
CA SER A 42 -3.14 8.09 10.51
C SER A 42 -1.94 7.37 9.90
N MET A 43 -1.06 6.77 10.71
CA MET A 43 0.22 6.22 10.28
C MET A 43 0.04 4.91 9.51
N GLY A 44 0.54 4.85 8.28
CA GLY A 44 0.51 3.64 7.46
C GLY A 44 1.77 2.76 7.61
N ALA A 45 2.25 2.58 8.85
CA ALA A 45 3.47 1.84 9.15
C ALA A 45 3.34 1.11 10.50
N PRO A 46 3.76 -0.17 10.60
CA PRO A 46 3.87 -0.83 11.88
C PRO A 46 4.77 -0.05 12.84
N THR A 47 4.39 -0.01 14.11
CA THR A 47 5.14 0.65 15.18
C THR A 47 5.97 -0.33 16.01
N THR A 48 5.80 -1.62 15.79
CA THR A 48 6.59 -2.68 16.39
C THR A 48 8.04 -2.64 15.91
N MET A 49 8.95 -3.16 16.73
CA MET A 49 10.35 -3.32 16.30
C MET A 49 10.45 -4.47 15.29
N PRO A 50 11.37 -4.35 14.32
CA PRO A 50 11.76 -5.50 13.51
C PRO A 50 12.23 -6.66 14.42
N PRO A 51 12.09 -7.93 13.99
CA PRO A 51 12.50 -9.05 14.81
C PRO A 51 14.00 -9.00 15.17
N LYS A 52 14.33 -9.36 16.40
CA LYS A 52 15.72 -9.32 16.90
C LYS A 52 16.69 -10.08 15.99
N PHE A 53 16.28 -11.22 15.48
CA PHE A 53 17.04 -12.02 14.53
C PHE A 53 17.48 -11.21 13.29
N LEU A 54 16.58 -10.38 12.73
CA LEU A 54 16.89 -9.52 11.59
C LEU A 54 17.88 -8.41 11.96
N LEU A 55 17.71 -7.80 13.15
CA LEU A 55 18.64 -6.78 13.65
C LEU A 55 20.05 -7.35 13.83
N ASP A 56 20.15 -8.54 14.42
CA ASP A 56 21.44 -9.20 14.64
C ASP A 56 22.08 -9.63 13.31
N ALA A 57 21.31 -10.21 12.39
CA ALA A 57 21.80 -10.57 11.06
C ALA A 57 22.33 -9.35 10.27
N THR A 58 21.70 -8.17 10.46
CA THR A 58 22.17 -6.94 9.81
C THR A 58 23.51 -6.49 10.42
N LYS A 59 23.65 -6.54 11.74
CA LYS A 59 24.91 -6.17 12.43
C LYS A 59 26.06 -7.10 12.04
N GLU A 60 25.80 -8.42 12.01
CA GLU A 60 26.80 -9.40 11.56
C GLU A 60 27.25 -9.13 10.12
N ALA A 61 26.30 -8.83 9.24
CA ALA A 61 26.61 -8.56 7.85
C ALA A 61 27.45 -7.28 7.63
N LEU A 62 27.36 -6.29 8.54
CA LEU A 62 28.18 -5.07 8.46
C LEU A 62 29.68 -5.36 8.57
N ASP A 63 30.06 -6.36 9.36
CA ASP A 63 31.47 -6.72 9.61
C ASP A 63 32.07 -7.59 8.49
N GLU A 64 31.26 -8.04 7.52
CA GLU A 64 31.73 -8.89 6.45
C GLU A 64 32.48 -8.11 5.37
N LYS A 65 33.54 -8.73 4.86
CA LYS A 65 34.38 -8.16 3.80
C LYS A 65 33.56 -7.89 2.53
N GLY A 66 33.66 -6.68 1.99
CA GLY A 66 33.03 -6.27 0.74
C GLY A 66 31.61 -5.72 0.87
N MET A 67 31.02 -5.69 2.07
CA MET A 67 29.67 -5.16 2.27
C MET A 67 29.54 -3.64 2.08
N HIS A 68 30.64 -2.91 2.11
CA HIS A 68 30.71 -1.46 1.87
C HIS A 68 30.83 -1.09 0.37
N THR A 69 31.00 -2.06 -0.52
CA THR A 69 31.15 -1.80 -1.97
C THR A 69 29.78 -1.72 -2.64
N TYR A 70 29.74 -1.18 -3.86
CA TYR A 70 28.51 -1.15 -4.65
C TYR A 70 27.84 -2.53 -4.74
N SER A 71 26.54 -2.54 -4.69
CA SER A 71 25.71 -3.70 -4.90
C SER A 71 25.43 -3.92 -6.39
N ASN A 72 25.01 -5.11 -6.75
CA ASN A 72 24.40 -5.34 -8.05
C ASN A 72 23.06 -4.57 -8.10
N PRO A 73 22.83 -3.70 -9.09
CA PRO A 73 21.57 -2.93 -9.21
C PRO A 73 20.31 -3.79 -9.25
N LYS A 74 20.40 -5.01 -9.78
CA LYS A 74 19.30 -5.98 -9.81
C LYS A 74 19.06 -6.65 -8.45
N GLY A 75 20.05 -6.67 -7.59
CA GLY A 75 20.09 -7.36 -6.29
C GLY A 75 21.22 -8.39 -6.23
N GLU A 76 21.70 -8.64 -5.02
CA GLU A 76 22.72 -9.66 -4.76
C GLU A 76 22.13 -11.07 -4.94
N LYS A 77 22.93 -11.99 -5.45
CA LYS A 77 22.48 -13.36 -5.76
C LYS A 77 21.79 -14.03 -4.56
N TYR A 78 22.33 -13.90 -3.37
CA TYR A 78 21.73 -14.50 -2.16
C TYR A 78 20.34 -13.96 -1.83
N LEU A 79 20.04 -12.69 -2.15
CA LEU A 79 18.70 -12.12 -2.00
C LEU A 79 17.75 -12.65 -3.08
N LEU A 80 18.21 -12.69 -4.34
CA LEU A 80 17.39 -13.20 -5.46
C LEU A 80 17.04 -14.68 -5.27
N ASP A 81 17.99 -15.51 -4.82
CA ASP A 81 17.76 -16.92 -4.51
C ASP A 81 16.74 -17.08 -3.34
N ALA A 82 16.84 -16.22 -2.31
CA ALA A 82 15.91 -16.25 -1.19
C ALA A 82 14.49 -15.82 -1.62
N ILE A 83 14.36 -14.82 -2.49
CA ILE A 83 13.06 -14.38 -3.04
C ILE A 83 12.47 -15.51 -3.92
N GLN A 84 13.25 -16.14 -4.78
CA GLN A 84 12.81 -17.29 -5.59
C GLN A 84 12.23 -18.39 -4.69
N THR A 85 12.95 -18.76 -3.65
CA THR A 85 12.50 -19.75 -2.65
C THR A 85 11.22 -19.30 -1.95
N ARG A 86 11.12 -18.03 -1.56
CA ARG A 86 9.90 -17.47 -0.92
C ARG A 86 8.69 -17.55 -1.84
N MET A 87 8.83 -17.16 -3.11
CA MET A 87 7.74 -17.22 -4.08
C MET A 87 7.24 -18.66 -4.26
N LYS A 88 8.14 -19.62 -4.33
CA LYS A 88 7.77 -21.05 -4.40
C LYS A 88 7.07 -21.53 -3.14
N ASN A 89 7.64 -21.27 -1.96
CA ASN A 89 7.13 -21.80 -0.70
C ASN A 89 5.82 -21.14 -0.27
N ARG A 90 5.69 -19.82 -0.51
CA ARG A 90 4.54 -19.04 -0.03
C ARG A 90 3.35 -19.08 -1.00
N PHE A 91 3.63 -19.05 -2.30
CA PHE A 91 2.62 -18.88 -3.36
C PHE A 91 2.60 -20.03 -4.37
N GLY A 92 3.50 -21.01 -4.27
CA GLY A 92 3.62 -22.07 -5.27
C GLY A 92 4.16 -21.60 -6.63
N VAL A 93 4.61 -20.36 -6.73
CA VAL A 93 5.04 -19.72 -7.98
C VAL A 93 6.49 -20.05 -8.31
N ASP A 94 6.70 -20.65 -9.48
CA ASP A 94 8.03 -20.92 -10.02
C ASP A 94 8.53 -19.70 -10.79
N ILE A 95 9.55 -19.03 -10.26
CA ILE A 95 10.25 -17.91 -10.92
C ILE A 95 11.75 -18.16 -10.94
N GLU A 96 12.43 -17.59 -11.92
CA GLU A 96 13.88 -17.60 -12.02
C GLU A 96 14.48 -16.31 -11.45
N THR A 97 15.75 -16.34 -11.02
CA THR A 97 16.43 -15.14 -10.50
C THR A 97 16.55 -14.00 -11.52
N ASN A 98 16.45 -14.31 -12.81
CA ASN A 98 16.42 -13.29 -13.88
C ASN A 98 15.02 -12.66 -14.09
N GLU A 99 14.00 -13.17 -13.41
CA GLU A 99 12.63 -12.66 -13.34
C GLU A 99 12.38 -11.84 -12.06
N ILE A 100 13.44 -11.51 -11.30
CA ILE A 100 13.39 -10.77 -10.05
C ILE A 100 14.29 -9.54 -10.13
N CYS A 101 13.85 -8.43 -9.56
CA CYS A 101 14.68 -7.25 -9.31
C CYS A 101 14.42 -6.68 -7.91
N SER A 102 15.48 -6.45 -7.14
CA SER A 102 15.38 -5.85 -5.81
C SER A 102 15.04 -4.34 -5.89
N LEU A 103 14.33 -3.82 -4.89
CA LEU A 103 13.79 -2.46 -4.86
C LEU A 103 14.14 -1.75 -3.55
N ILE A 104 14.32 -0.43 -3.62
CA ILE A 104 14.39 0.44 -2.44
C ILE A 104 12.97 0.65 -1.87
N GLY A 105 12.28 -0.48 -1.60
CA GLY A 105 10.88 -0.61 -1.25
C GLY A 105 9.95 -0.56 -2.48
N SER A 106 8.77 -1.21 -2.39
CA SER A 106 7.81 -1.31 -3.51
C SER A 106 7.37 0.05 -4.07
N LYS A 107 7.29 1.09 -3.23
CA LYS A 107 6.93 2.45 -3.68
C LYS A 107 7.88 3.01 -4.74
N GLU A 108 9.18 2.88 -4.53
CA GLU A 108 10.20 3.29 -5.51
C GLU A 108 10.06 2.47 -6.79
N GLY A 109 9.91 1.15 -6.65
CA GLY A 109 9.74 0.25 -7.77
C GLY A 109 8.55 0.63 -8.65
N ILE A 110 7.37 0.83 -8.06
CA ILE A 110 6.15 1.23 -8.79
C ILE A 110 6.35 2.59 -9.48
N ALA A 111 6.93 3.58 -8.79
CA ALA A 111 7.15 4.91 -9.35
C ALA A 111 8.09 4.88 -10.57
N ASN A 112 9.20 4.16 -10.48
CA ASN A 112 10.14 4.03 -11.59
C ASN A 112 9.59 3.14 -12.70
N PHE A 113 8.80 2.13 -12.36
CA PHE A 113 8.15 1.28 -13.35
C PHE A 113 7.16 2.07 -14.21
N LEU A 114 6.29 2.86 -13.58
CA LEU A 114 5.36 3.77 -14.26
C LEU A 114 6.11 4.76 -15.16
N ARG A 115 7.23 5.32 -14.69
CA ARG A 115 8.09 6.18 -15.50
C ARG A 115 8.66 5.46 -16.73
N GLY A 116 8.90 4.15 -16.62
CA GLY A 116 9.43 3.34 -17.72
C GLY A 116 8.39 2.97 -18.78
N ILE A 117 7.11 2.82 -18.40
CA ILE A 117 6.06 2.36 -19.34
C ILE A 117 5.20 3.48 -19.91
N ILE A 118 5.14 4.64 -19.24
CA ILE A 118 4.36 5.80 -19.69
C ILE A 118 5.19 6.64 -20.63
N SER A 119 4.63 6.95 -21.81
CA SER A 119 5.19 7.91 -22.77
C SER A 119 4.75 9.32 -22.37
N PRO A 120 5.65 10.17 -21.85
CA PRO A 120 5.24 11.47 -21.33
C PRO A 120 4.76 12.39 -22.44
N THR A 121 3.57 12.95 -22.27
CA THR A 121 3.01 13.94 -23.20
C THR A 121 2.16 14.96 -22.45
N THR A 122 2.12 16.18 -22.97
CA THR A 122 1.27 17.27 -22.47
C THR A 122 -0.10 17.29 -23.16
N ASN A 123 -0.24 16.56 -24.27
CA ASN A 123 -1.52 16.40 -24.95
C ASN A 123 -2.42 15.43 -24.19
N GLU A 124 -3.48 15.95 -23.58
CA GLU A 124 -4.41 15.17 -22.73
C GLU A 124 -5.06 13.97 -23.44
N GLN A 125 -5.26 14.06 -24.77
CA GLN A 125 -5.87 12.99 -25.57
C GLN A 125 -4.88 11.87 -25.91
N GLU A 126 -3.58 12.18 -25.86
CA GLU A 126 -2.50 11.25 -26.20
C GLU A 126 -1.87 10.59 -24.97
N LYS A 127 -2.28 10.98 -23.76
CA LYS A 127 -1.73 10.42 -22.53
C LYS A 127 -2.02 8.93 -22.41
N ASP A 128 -0.98 8.19 -22.08
CA ASP A 128 -1.12 6.81 -21.64
C ASP A 128 -1.96 6.74 -20.36
N ILE A 129 -2.85 5.74 -20.28
CA ILE A 129 -3.81 5.56 -19.19
C ILE A 129 -3.39 4.37 -18.36
N ILE A 130 -3.44 4.55 -17.04
CA ILE A 130 -3.26 3.46 -16.06
C ILE A 130 -4.58 3.32 -15.27
N LEU A 131 -5.17 2.12 -15.31
CA LEU A 131 -6.31 1.78 -14.48
C LEU A 131 -5.83 1.60 -13.04
N ILE A 132 -6.42 2.31 -12.09
CA ILE A 132 -6.04 2.21 -10.66
C ILE A 132 -7.26 1.99 -9.77
N PRO A 133 -7.11 1.27 -8.65
CA PRO A 133 -8.20 1.17 -7.66
C PRO A 133 -8.54 2.57 -7.10
N ASP A 134 -9.81 2.76 -6.76
CA ASP A 134 -10.28 4.00 -6.14
C ASP A 134 -11.38 3.69 -5.10
N PRO A 135 -11.12 3.88 -3.78
CA PRO A 135 -9.93 4.49 -3.20
C PRO A 135 -8.68 3.61 -3.30
N SER A 136 -7.50 4.24 -3.29
CA SER A 136 -6.21 3.56 -3.38
C SER A 136 -5.11 4.26 -2.59
N TYR A 137 -3.92 3.67 -2.59
CA TYR A 137 -2.75 4.34 -2.02
C TYR A 137 -2.54 5.71 -2.68
N ALA A 138 -2.62 6.78 -1.89
CA ALA A 138 -2.66 8.17 -2.35
C ALA A 138 -1.52 8.61 -3.29
N SER A 139 -0.44 7.82 -3.37
CA SER A 139 0.69 8.15 -4.26
C SER A 139 0.54 7.64 -5.70
N TYR A 140 -0.37 6.70 -6.00
CA TYR A 140 -0.44 6.14 -7.36
C TYR A 140 -0.78 7.19 -8.41
N GLY A 141 -1.83 7.98 -8.17
CA GLY A 141 -2.22 9.06 -9.10
C GLY A 141 -1.09 10.06 -9.35
N GLU A 142 -0.38 10.47 -8.29
CA GLU A 142 0.75 11.40 -8.42
C GLU A 142 1.95 10.78 -9.15
N MET A 143 2.25 9.49 -8.94
CA MET A 143 3.30 8.79 -9.68
C MET A 143 3.01 8.74 -11.18
N ILE A 144 1.75 8.46 -11.57
CA ILE A 144 1.29 8.45 -12.95
C ILE A 144 1.38 9.85 -13.57
N LYS A 145 0.90 10.87 -12.85
CA LYS A 145 0.93 12.27 -13.27
C LYS A 145 2.36 12.78 -13.50
N VAL A 146 3.27 12.48 -12.57
CA VAL A 146 4.71 12.84 -12.71
C VAL A 146 5.36 12.13 -13.89
N SER A 147 4.89 10.94 -14.25
CA SER A 147 5.35 10.19 -15.42
C SER A 147 4.74 10.71 -16.74
N GLY A 148 3.79 11.67 -16.69
CA GLY A 148 3.13 12.24 -17.86
C GLY A 148 1.92 11.46 -18.36
N GLY A 149 1.43 10.51 -17.58
CA GLY A 149 0.24 9.71 -17.85
C GLY A 149 -1.03 10.25 -17.18
N LYS A 150 -2.10 9.48 -17.32
CA LYS A 150 -3.42 9.72 -16.75
C LYS A 150 -3.91 8.47 -16.01
N SER A 151 -4.45 8.66 -14.82
CA SER A 151 -5.12 7.56 -14.10
C SER A 151 -6.59 7.50 -14.47
N TYR A 152 -7.14 6.27 -14.51
CA TYR A 152 -8.58 6.03 -14.59
C TYR A 152 -9.02 5.15 -13.42
N SER A 153 -10.06 5.57 -12.71
CA SER A 153 -10.50 4.95 -11.45
C SER A 153 -11.30 3.67 -11.68
N MET A 154 -10.91 2.59 -11.01
CA MET A 154 -11.70 1.38 -10.82
C MET A 154 -12.38 1.48 -9.44
N PRO A 155 -13.72 1.64 -9.35
CA PRO A 155 -14.38 1.94 -8.09
C PRO A 155 -14.39 0.73 -7.15
N LEU A 156 -13.73 0.85 -6.00
CA LEU A 156 -13.79 -0.11 -4.90
C LEU A 156 -14.86 0.34 -3.90
N THR A 157 -16.00 -0.31 -3.94
CA THR A 157 -17.14 0.03 -3.10
C THR A 157 -17.61 -1.17 -2.28
N HIS A 158 -18.37 -0.90 -1.22
CA HIS A 158 -19.03 -1.97 -0.47
C HIS A 158 -19.96 -2.81 -1.36
N LYS A 159 -20.63 -2.20 -2.34
CA LYS A 159 -21.61 -2.90 -3.22
C LYS A 159 -20.98 -3.97 -4.08
N ASN A 160 -19.72 -3.78 -4.50
CA ASN A 160 -18.97 -4.75 -5.30
C ASN A 160 -17.95 -5.54 -4.47
N ASN A 161 -18.07 -5.53 -3.14
CA ASN A 161 -17.12 -6.17 -2.22
C ASN A 161 -15.67 -5.77 -2.49
N TYR A 162 -15.46 -4.51 -2.92
CA TYR A 162 -14.16 -3.95 -3.31
C TYR A 162 -13.48 -4.69 -4.47
N MET A 163 -14.24 -5.39 -5.30
CA MET A 163 -13.83 -6.11 -6.51
C MET A 163 -14.67 -5.57 -7.69
N PRO A 164 -14.22 -4.51 -8.37
CA PRO A 164 -14.99 -3.87 -9.45
C PRO A 164 -15.21 -4.80 -10.63
N ASP A 165 -16.36 -4.64 -11.30
CA ASP A 165 -16.61 -5.23 -12.61
C ASP A 165 -15.73 -4.55 -13.66
N LEU A 166 -14.79 -5.30 -14.23
CA LEU A 166 -13.78 -4.78 -15.14
C LEU A 166 -14.36 -4.45 -16.52
N ASP A 167 -15.35 -5.20 -16.99
CA ASP A 167 -16.02 -4.89 -18.25
C ASP A 167 -16.87 -3.62 -18.12
N GLU A 168 -17.48 -3.37 -16.96
CA GLU A 168 -18.16 -2.10 -16.66
C GLU A 168 -17.18 -0.94 -16.62
N VAL A 169 -16.01 -1.11 -15.98
CA VAL A 169 -14.94 -0.09 -15.94
C VAL A 169 -14.50 0.27 -17.35
N TRP A 170 -14.30 -0.73 -18.22
CA TRP A 170 -13.88 -0.54 -19.60
C TRP A 170 -14.94 0.19 -20.43
N ALA A 171 -16.21 -0.22 -20.30
CA ALA A 171 -17.31 0.45 -20.98
C ALA A 171 -17.48 1.90 -20.53
N ASN A 172 -17.30 2.19 -19.23
CA ASN A 172 -17.36 3.54 -18.71
C ASN A 172 -16.20 4.40 -19.22
N LEU A 173 -14.97 3.84 -19.32
CA LEU A 173 -13.81 4.54 -19.90
C LEU A 173 -14.09 4.99 -21.33
N GLN A 174 -14.68 4.11 -22.17
CA GLN A 174 -15.07 4.44 -23.54
C GLN A 174 -16.18 5.51 -23.59
N LYS A 175 -17.20 5.39 -22.72
CA LYS A 175 -18.30 6.35 -22.60
C LYS A 175 -17.80 7.74 -22.17
N ASP A 176 -16.75 7.80 -21.36
CA ASP A 176 -16.09 9.04 -20.95
C ASP A 176 -15.22 9.66 -22.07
N GLY A 177 -15.24 9.06 -23.26
CA GLY A 177 -14.53 9.54 -24.45
C GLY A 177 -13.03 9.29 -24.44
N LEU A 178 -12.55 8.36 -23.59
CA LEU A 178 -11.15 8.00 -23.55
C LEU A 178 -10.86 6.87 -24.55
N ASN A 179 -9.67 6.93 -25.16
CA ASN A 179 -9.25 5.91 -26.13
C ASN A 179 -8.71 4.68 -25.39
N PRO A 180 -9.36 3.49 -25.53
CA PRO A 180 -8.89 2.25 -24.90
C PRO A 180 -7.48 1.84 -25.32
N ASP A 181 -7.03 2.17 -26.53
CA ASP A 181 -5.69 1.85 -27.03
C ASP A 181 -4.58 2.60 -26.27
N LYS A 182 -4.93 3.59 -25.47
CA LYS A 182 -4.02 4.31 -24.58
C LYS A 182 -3.88 3.64 -23.20
N VAL A 183 -4.68 2.63 -22.89
CA VAL A 183 -4.55 1.91 -21.63
C VAL A 183 -3.31 1.01 -21.69
N LYS A 184 -2.31 1.33 -20.86
CA LYS A 184 -1.03 0.59 -20.81
C LYS A 184 -1.00 -0.48 -19.75
N ALA A 185 -1.61 -0.21 -18.61
CA ALA A 185 -1.55 -1.11 -17.47
C ALA A 185 -2.78 -0.96 -16.57
N MET A 186 -3.05 -2.03 -15.83
CA MET A 186 -3.92 -2.06 -14.67
C MET A 186 -3.07 -2.26 -13.43
N LEU A 187 -3.21 -1.37 -12.43
CA LEU A 187 -2.61 -1.54 -11.12
C LEU A 187 -3.68 -2.03 -10.14
N ILE A 188 -3.41 -3.13 -9.45
CA ILE A 188 -4.23 -3.65 -8.35
C ILE A 188 -3.44 -3.63 -7.05
N ASN A 189 -4.12 -3.55 -5.91
CA ASN A 189 -3.51 -3.64 -4.59
C ASN A 189 -4.43 -4.42 -3.66
N TYR A 190 -4.10 -5.68 -3.41
CA TYR A 190 -4.77 -6.57 -2.48
C TYR A 190 -3.76 -7.36 -1.66
N PRO A 191 -3.90 -7.39 -0.32
CA PRO A 191 -4.81 -6.58 0.50
C PRO A 191 -4.60 -5.08 0.31
N ASN A 192 -5.70 -4.33 0.39
CA ASN A 192 -5.77 -2.93 -0.06
C ASN A 192 -5.43 -1.92 1.04
N ASN A 193 -4.74 -0.88 0.67
CA ASN A 193 -4.65 0.39 1.39
C ASN A 193 -5.47 1.44 0.59
N PRO A 194 -6.58 2.01 1.14
CA PRO A 194 -6.88 2.20 2.57
C PRO A 194 -7.88 1.22 3.20
N LEU A 195 -8.47 0.30 2.46
CA LEU A 195 -9.69 -0.43 2.85
C LEU A 195 -9.44 -1.62 3.80
N GLY A 196 -8.23 -2.21 3.79
CA GLY A 196 -7.98 -3.50 4.44
C GLY A 196 -8.67 -4.69 3.74
N ALA A 197 -9.21 -4.46 2.56
CA ALA A 197 -9.93 -5.48 1.79
C ALA A 197 -8.97 -6.40 1.04
N SER A 198 -9.29 -7.68 1.01
CA SER A 198 -8.67 -8.70 0.16
C SER A 198 -9.54 -8.99 -1.07
N CYS A 199 -9.01 -9.71 -2.05
CA CYS A 199 -9.78 -10.27 -3.14
C CYS A 199 -9.73 -11.79 -3.13
N THR A 200 -10.64 -12.43 -3.87
CA THR A 200 -10.64 -13.87 -4.05
C THR A 200 -9.71 -14.29 -5.18
N PHE A 201 -9.33 -15.58 -5.20
CA PHE A 201 -8.51 -16.12 -6.29
C PHE A 201 -9.26 -16.05 -7.64
N GLU A 202 -10.56 -16.30 -7.64
CA GLU A 202 -11.41 -16.20 -8.83
C GLU A 202 -11.45 -14.76 -9.38
N TYR A 203 -11.35 -13.77 -8.51
CA TYR A 203 -11.24 -12.39 -8.97
C TYR A 203 -9.90 -12.11 -9.63
N LEU A 204 -8.80 -12.64 -9.09
CA LEU A 204 -7.48 -12.53 -9.73
C LEU A 204 -7.45 -13.21 -11.09
N GLN A 205 -8.14 -14.37 -11.26
CA GLN A 205 -8.30 -15.01 -12.57
C GLN A 205 -9.00 -14.08 -13.56
N LYS A 206 -10.11 -13.44 -13.16
CA LYS A 206 -10.82 -12.44 -13.99
C LYS A 206 -9.94 -11.25 -14.35
N VAL A 207 -9.13 -10.76 -13.40
CA VAL A 207 -8.18 -9.66 -13.65
C VAL A 207 -7.16 -10.05 -14.70
N VAL A 208 -6.57 -11.25 -14.59
CA VAL A 208 -5.58 -11.75 -15.54
C VAL A 208 -6.20 -11.96 -16.92
N GLU A 209 -7.38 -12.58 -17.00
CA GLU A 209 -8.13 -12.78 -18.26
C GLU A 209 -8.45 -11.44 -18.93
N PHE A 210 -8.90 -10.45 -18.14
CA PHE A 210 -9.17 -9.11 -18.63
C PHE A 210 -7.93 -8.45 -19.21
N CYS A 211 -6.80 -8.52 -18.50
CA CYS A 211 -5.54 -7.95 -18.97
C CYS A 211 -5.07 -8.63 -20.27
N LYS A 212 -5.21 -9.96 -20.37
CA LYS A 212 -4.94 -10.71 -21.60
C LYS A 212 -5.83 -10.29 -22.77
N LYS A 213 -7.15 -10.20 -22.51
CA LYS A 213 -8.14 -9.80 -23.53
C LYS A 213 -7.86 -8.44 -24.14
N HIS A 214 -7.35 -7.50 -23.33
CA HIS A 214 -7.14 -6.11 -23.74
C HIS A 214 -5.66 -5.78 -24.01
N ASP A 215 -4.75 -6.76 -23.96
CA ASP A 215 -3.30 -6.60 -24.16
C ASP A 215 -2.70 -5.48 -23.28
N ILE A 216 -3.04 -5.49 -21.99
CA ILE A 216 -2.55 -4.52 -21.00
C ILE A 216 -1.75 -5.21 -19.92
N LEU A 217 -0.74 -4.51 -19.38
CA LEU A 217 0.10 -5.02 -18.31
C LEU A 217 -0.64 -5.05 -16.98
N LEU A 218 -0.51 -6.14 -16.23
CA LEU A 218 -0.95 -6.20 -14.83
C LEU A 218 0.21 -5.82 -13.89
N MET A 219 -0.01 -4.78 -13.08
CA MET A 219 0.85 -4.37 -11.98
C MET A 219 0.17 -4.73 -10.65
N SER A 220 0.66 -5.73 -9.94
CA SER A 220 0.13 -6.14 -8.64
C SER A 220 0.99 -5.55 -7.51
N ASP A 221 0.44 -4.63 -6.70
CA ASP A 221 1.10 -4.18 -5.46
C ASP A 221 0.71 -5.09 -4.30
N ALA A 222 1.58 -6.06 -4.00
CA ALA A 222 1.43 -7.08 -2.99
C ALA A 222 2.15 -6.74 -1.66
N ALA A 223 2.29 -5.44 -1.34
CA ALA A 223 3.01 -4.99 -0.14
C ALA A 223 2.42 -5.53 1.18
N TYR A 224 1.18 -5.98 1.18
CA TYR A 224 0.46 -6.53 2.33
C TYR A 224 0.19 -8.04 2.21
N ALA A 225 0.81 -8.75 1.27
CA ALA A 225 0.53 -10.16 0.97
C ALA A 225 0.75 -11.13 2.14
N ASP A 226 1.57 -10.76 3.13
CA ASP A 226 1.78 -11.55 4.34
C ASP A 226 1.04 -11.00 5.57
N MET A 227 0.07 -10.07 5.37
CA MET A 227 -0.74 -9.48 6.44
C MET A 227 -2.21 -9.91 6.32
N TYR A 228 -2.60 -10.94 7.04
CA TYR A 228 -3.95 -11.49 7.08
C TYR A 228 -4.27 -12.05 8.48
N PHE A 229 -5.54 -12.16 8.82
CA PHE A 229 -5.95 -12.52 10.18
C PHE A 229 -6.26 -14.01 10.37
N GLU A 230 -6.79 -14.66 9.34
CA GLU A 230 -7.12 -16.08 9.35
C GLU A 230 -6.63 -16.74 8.05
N GLU A 231 -6.29 -18.04 8.09
CA GLU A 231 -5.76 -18.77 6.92
C GLU A 231 -6.73 -18.75 5.71
N GLU A 232 -8.03 -18.71 5.95
CA GLU A 232 -9.02 -18.63 4.88
C GLU A 232 -8.97 -17.31 4.07
N TYR A 233 -8.37 -16.24 4.68
CA TYR A 233 -8.18 -14.93 4.04
C TYR A 233 -6.74 -14.71 3.57
N LYS A 234 -5.92 -15.76 3.57
CA LYS A 234 -4.53 -15.69 3.14
C LYS A 234 -4.43 -15.19 1.69
N PRO A 235 -3.76 -14.07 1.47
CA PRO A 235 -3.71 -13.46 0.14
C PRO A 235 -2.99 -14.35 -0.88
N HIS A 236 -3.51 -14.35 -2.10
CA HIS A 236 -2.90 -14.97 -3.26
C HIS A 236 -1.98 -14.00 -4.00
N SER A 237 -1.00 -14.55 -4.71
CA SER A 237 -0.23 -13.82 -5.72
C SER A 237 -0.99 -13.82 -7.04
N ALA A 238 -0.96 -12.70 -7.77
CA ALA A 238 -1.49 -12.68 -9.12
C ALA A 238 -0.73 -13.65 -10.06
N LEU A 239 0.52 -13.97 -9.72
CA LEU A 239 1.36 -14.91 -10.47
C LEU A 239 0.99 -16.39 -10.26
N GLU A 240 0.10 -16.72 -9.29
CA GLU A 240 -0.48 -18.06 -9.14
C GLU A 240 -1.46 -18.41 -10.27
N VAL A 241 -2.04 -17.39 -10.91
CA VAL A 241 -2.99 -17.60 -12.02
C VAL A 241 -2.26 -18.10 -13.26
N GLU A 242 -2.78 -19.14 -13.89
CA GLU A 242 -2.18 -19.74 -15.09
C GLU A 242 -2.00 -18.72 -16.21
N GLY A 243 -0.77 -18.62 -16.74
CA GLY A 243 -0.38 -17.69 -17.79
C GLY A 243 -0.36 -16.21 -17.35
N ALA A 244 -0.53 -15.90 -16.07
CA ALA A 244 -0.40 -14.51 -15.58
C ALA A 244 1.00 -13.95 -15.79
N LYS A 245 2.02 -14.80 -15.70
CA LYS A 245 3.43 -14.42 -15.84
C LYS A 245 3.77 -13.76 -17.16
N ASP A 246 2.98 -13.99 -18.22
CA ASP A 246 3.23 -13.41 -19.54
C ASP A 246 3.06 -11.88 -19.57
N MET A 247 2.25 -11.33 -18.67
CA MET A 247 1.90 -9.90 -18.66
C MET A 247 1.86 -9.30 -17.26
N THR A 248 2.36 -9.98 -16.24
CA THR A 248 2.25 -9.51 -14.85
C THR A 248 3.61 -9.19 -14.27
N VAL A 249 3.67 -8.10 -13.54
CA VAL A 249 4.73 -7.80 -12.57
C VAL A 249 4.10 -7.58 -11.19
N GLU A 250 4.69 -8.19 -10.18
CA GLU A 250 4.20 -8.12 -8.81
C GLU A 250 5.25 -7.52 -7.88
N PHE A 251 4.84 -6.50 -7.11
CA PHE A 251 5.70 -5.73 -6.21
C PHE A 251 5.49 -6.15 -4.77
N HIS A 252 6.53 -6.60 -4.12
CA HIS A 252 6.55 -7.02 -2.73
C HIS A 252 7.40 -6.10 -1.85
N SER A 253 7.14 -6.12 -0.54
CA SER A 253 7.82 -5.25 0.41
C SER A 253 8.09 -5.93 1.74
N PHE A 254 9.27 -5.71 2.30
CA PHE A 254 9.57 -6.07 3.69
C PHE A 254 8.98 -5.08 4.70
N SER A 255 8.53 -3.92 4.22
CA SER A 255 8.10 -2.80 5.06
C SER A 255 7.00 -3.15 6.04
N LYS A 256 6.02 -3.97 5.61
CA LYS A 256 4.80 -4.24 6.38
C LYS A 256 4.91 -5.52 7.20
N PRO A 257 5.25 -6.69 6.59
CA PRO A 257 5.29 -7.94 7.34
C PRO A 257 6.41 -7.99 8.40
N TYR A 258 7.52 -7.27 8.18
CA TYR A 258 8.68 -7.32 9.09
C TYR A 258 8.97 -5.99 9.81
N ALA A 259 8.02 -5.05 9.81
CA ALA A 259 8.17 -3.71 10.42
C ALA A 259 9.40 -2.92 9.92
N MET A 260 9.78 -3.09 8.66
CA MET A 260 10.99 -2.52 8.05
C MET A 260 10.72 -1.28 7.19
N THR A 261 9.72 -0.47 7.55
CA THR A 261 9.29 0.65 6.70
C THR A 261 10.40 1.66 6.39
N GLY A 262 11.27 1.94 7.34
CA GLY A 262 12.42 2.85 7.20
C GLY A 262 13.65 2.22 6.54
N TRP A 263 13.70 0.90 6.40
CA TRP A 263 14.87 0.17 5.89
C TRP A 263 14.94 0.15 4.37
N ARG A 264 13.83 0.41 3.70
CA ARG A 264 13.73 0.58 2.25
C ARG A 264 14.20 -0.64 1.46
N ILE A 265 13.50 -1.77 1.61
CA ILE A 265 13.77 -2.99 0.84
C ILE A 265 12.46 -3.65 0.39
N GLY A 266 12.47 -4.18 -0.82
CA GLY A 266 11.40 -4.92 -1.48
C GLY A 266 11.91 -5.57 -2.75
N TRP A 267 11.01 -6.13 -3.54
CA TRP A 267 11.34 -6.68 -4.85
C TRP A 267 10.16 -6.59 -5.81
N VAL A 268 10.46 -6.66 -7.09
CA VAL A 268 9.50 -6.92 -8.16
C VAL A 268 9.87 -8.25 -8.83
N CYS A 269 8.86 -9.03 -9.19
CA CYS A 269 9.03 -10.26 -9.94
C CYS A 269 7.89 -10.45 -10.95
N GLY A 270 8.10 -11.32 -11.94
CA GLY A 270 7.09 -11.64 -12.94
C GLY A 270 7.69 -11.84 -14.34
N ASN A 271 7.05 -11.24 -15.36
CA ASN A 271 7.51 -11.40 -16.73
C ASN A 271 9.01 -11.08 -16.90
N LYS A 272 9.76 -12.02 -17.46
CA LYS A 272 11.21 -11.96 -17.60
C LYS A 272 11.70 -10.73 -18.37
N GLU A 273 11.11 -10.48 -19.53
CA GLU A 273 11.55 -9.39 -20.42
C GLU A 273 11.26 -8.04 -19.77
N ILE A 274 10.08 -7.89 -19.18
CA ILE A 274 9.65 -6.68 -18.51
C ILE A 274 10.53 -6.39 -17.30
N VAL A 275 10.77 -7.38 -16.43
CA VAL A 275 11.63 -7.22 -15.24
C VAL A 275 13.08 -6.92 -15.63
N GLN A 276 13.61 -7.53 -16.69
CA GLN A 276 14.96 -7.22 -17.17
C GLN A 276 15.05 -5.80 -17.73
N GLN A 277 14.05 -5.34 -18.47
CA GLN A 277 14.02 -3.97 -18.98
C GLN A 277 13.90 -2.95 -17.84
N PHE A 278 13.07 -3.26 -16.84
CA PHE A 278 12.98 -2.45 -15.62
C PHE A 278 14.33 -2.41 -14.87
N ALA A 279 15.03 -3.53 -14.75
CA ALA A 279 16.34 -3.57 -14.08
C ALA A 279 17.39 -2.70 -14.81
N LYS A 280 17.34 -2.62 -16.15
CA LYS A 280 18.16 -1.68 -16.93
C LYS A 280 17.82 -0.23 -16.61
N LEU A 281 16.53 0.12 -16.59
CA LEU A 281 16.08 1.46 -16.18
C LEU A 281 16.57 1.78 -14.77
N LYS A 282 16.34 0.88 -13.80
CA LYS A 282 16.75 1.05 -12.41
C LYS A 282 18.25 1.27 -12.26
N SER A 283 19.08 0.60 -13.05
CA SER A 283 20.55 0.78 -13.00
C SER A 283 21.03 2.18 -13.39
N THR A 284 20.16 2.98 -14.02
CA THR A 284 20.45 4.40 -14.30
C THR A 284 20.00 5.34 -13.17
N ILE A 285 19.28 4.82 -12.19
CA ILE A 285 18.67 5.59 -11.08
C ILE A 285 19.47 5.40 -9.78
N ASP A 286 19.83 4.17 -9.48
CA ASP A 286 20.58 3.81 -8.29
C ASP A 286 21.61 2.69 -8.58
N SER A 287 22.53 2.49 -7.63
CA SER A 287 23.57 1.46 -7.70
C SER A 287 23.23 0.22 -6.86
N GLY A 288 21.94 -0.01 -6.61
CA GLY A 288 21.43 -1.14 -5.84
C GLY A 288 21.24 -0.84 -4.35
N ILE A 289 20.72 -1.82 -3.64
CA ILE A 289 20.38 -1.74 -2.22
C ILE A 289 21.62 -2.00 -1.37
N PHE A 290 21.66 -1.45 -0.17
CA PHE A 290 22.70 -1.68 0.83
C PHE A 290 22.88 -3.19 1.11
N LYS A 291 24.07 -3.74 0.85
CA LYS A 291 24.35 -5.18 0.89
C LYS A 291 24.07 -5.86 2.22
N PRO A 292 24.48 -5.29 3.40
CA PRO A 292 24.16 -5.90 4.69
C PRO A 292 22.65 -6.10 4.88
N LEU A 293 21.85 -5.15 4.43
CA LEU A 293 20.40 -5.25 4.49
C LEU A 293 19.85 -6.37 3.59
N GLN A 294 20.37 -6.49 2.37
CA GLN A 294 19.99 -7.58 1.47
C GLN A 294 20.31 -8.95 2.08
N LYS A 295 21.45 -9.09 2.76
CA LYS A 295 21.86 -10.32 3.40
C LYS A 295 20.95 -10.70 4.55
N ALA A 296 20.63 -9.74 5.41
CA ALA A 296 19.70 -9.94 6.51
C ALA A 296 18.28 -10.27 6.01
N ALA A 297 17.82 -9.58 4.96
CA ALA A 297 16.54 -9.86 4.31
C ALA A 297 16.48 -11.26 3.72
N ALA A 298 17.56 -11.72 3.07
CA ALA A 298 17.64 -13.09 2.55
C ALA A 298 17.55 -14.14 3.66
N LYS A 299 18.18 -13.89 4.81
CA LYS A 299 18.09 -14.80 5.97
C LYS A 299 16.66 -14.91 6.52
N ILE A 300 15.92 -13.79 6.62
CA ILE A 300 14.59 -13.79 7.25
C ILE A 300 13.51 -14.41 6.37
N LEU A 301 13.58 -14.24 5.04
CA LEU A 301 12.51 -14.64 4.11
C LEU A 301 12.11 -16.11 4.19
N ASN A 302 13.06 -16.99 4.48
CA ASN A 302 12.84 -18.44 4.50
C ASN A 302 13.30 -19.05 5.84
N SER A 303 13.32 -18.24 6.90
CA SER A 303 13.64 -18.70 8.22
C SER A 303 12.37 -19.01 9.04
N LYS A 304 12.46 -19.97 9.93
CA LYS A 304 11.39 -20.27 10.88
C LYS A 304 11.06 -19.05 11.75
N GLU A 305 12.08 -18.31 12.17
CA GLU A 305 11.94 -17.11 12.99
C GLU A 305 11.21 -15.98 12.22
N GLY A 306 11.43 -15.89 10.90
CA GLY A 306 10.72 -14.95 10.04
C GLY A 306 9.24 -15.28 9.91
N ASP A 307 8.90 -16.53 9.71
CA ASP A 307 7.51 -17.00 9.62
C ASP A 307 6.79 -16.87 10.98
N GLU A 308 7.45 -17.25 12.09
CA GLU A 308 6.91 -17.07 13.45
C GLU A 308 6.65 -15.58 13.76
N TYR A 309 7.54 -14.69 13.32
CA TYR A 309 7.31 -13.24 13.48
C TYR A 309 6.09 -12.74 12.72
N ILE A 310 5.88 -13.17 11.47
CA ILE A 310 4.70 -12.81 10.68
C ILE A 310 3.42 -13.28 11.39
N VAL A 311 3.39 -14.53 11.86
CA VAL A 311 2.25 -15.07 12.59
C VAL A 311 1.96 -14.24 13.84
N TRP A 312 2.98 -13.97 14.65
CA TRP A 312 2.85 -13.13 15.83
C TRP A 312 2.35 -11.72 15.51
N ALA A 313 2.93 -11.06 14.50
CA ALA A 313 2.55 -9.70 14.12
C ALA A 313 1.09 -9.62 13.64
N ASN A 314 0.65 -10.59 12.85
CA ASN A 314 -0.73 -10.69 12.40
C ASN A 314 -1.71 -10.91 13.57
N GLN A 315 -1.36 -11.77 14.54
CA GLN A 315 -2.17 -11.97 15.74
C GLN A 315 -2.28 -10.71 16.60
N GLU A 316 -1.19 -9.96 16.77
CA GLU A 316 -1.21 -8.69 17.52
C GLU A 316 -2.07 -7.62 16.84
N ILE A 317 -2.05 -7.56 15.49
CA ILE A 317 -2.93 -6.66 14.75
C ILE A 317 -4.38 -7.13 14.84
N LYS A 318 -4.63 -8.43 14.72
CA LYS A 318 -5.99 -9.02 14.84
C LYS A 318 -6.63 -8.69 16.18
N LYS A 319 -5.91 -8.83 17.29
CA LYS A 319 -6.42 -8.45 18.62
C LYS A 319 -6.90 -7.00 18.67
N LYS A 320 -6.15 -6.09 18.05
CA LYS A 320 -6.53 -4.67 17.96
C LYS A 320 -7.71 -4.46 17.02
N ALA A 321 -7.78 -5.20 15.91
CA ALA A 321 -8.90 -5.13 14.97
C ALA A 321 -10.20 -5.62 15.61
N ASP A 322 -10.16 -6.74 16.33
CA ASP A 322 -11.31 -7.30 17.05
C ASP A 322 -11.82 -6.31 18.12
N TYR A 323 -10.89 -5.73 18.90
CA TYR A 323 -11.24 -4.70 19.87
C TYR A 323 -11.86 -3.47 19.19
N PHE A 324 -11.23 -2.98 18.11
CA PHE A 324 -11.70 -1.81 17.36
C PHE A 324 -13.13 -2.01 16.86
N VAL A 325 -13.38 -3.12 16.16
CA VAL A 325 -14.71 -3.42 15.61
C VAL A 325 -15.75 -3.47 16.73
N LYS A 326 -15.46 -4.18 17.83
CA LYS A 326 -16.35 -4.28 18.97
C LYS A 326 -16.64 -2.91 19.59
N ALA A 327 -15.61 -2.16 19.95
CA ALA A 327 -15.78 -0.88 20.65
C ALA A 327 -16.45 0.20 19.78
N PHE A 328 -16.09 0.25 18.49
CA PHE A 328 -16.71 1.22 17.57
C PHE A 328 -18.18 0.87 17.29
N THR A 329 -18.55 -0.41 17.26
CA THR A 329 -19.94 -0.83 17.08
C THR A 329 -20.76 -0.66 18.36
N GLU A 330 -20.28 -1.19 19.49
CA GLU A 330 -21.08 -1.27 20.72
C GLU A 330 -21.07 0.05 21.54
N GLU A 331 -19.93 0.78 21.54
CA GLU A 331 -19.78 1.96 22.37
C GLU A 331 -19.92 3.29 21.59
N LEU A 332 -19.55 3.29 20.32
CA LEU A 332 -19.57 4.49 19.47
C LEU A 332 -20.64 4.43 18.38
N ASN A 333 -21.45 3.37 18.33
CA ASN A 333 -22.59 3.17 17.42
C ASN A 333 -22.22 3.22 15.91
N TRP A 334 -20.96 2.87 15.53
CA TRP A 334 -20.58 2.80 14.13
C TRP A 334 -21.16 1.55 13.47
N GLU A 335 -21.74 1.69 12.28
CA GLU A 335 -22.12 0.57 11.43
C GLU A 335 -20.94 0.16 10.55
N ILE A 336 -20.21 -0.90 10.95
CA ILE A 336 -19.09 -1.44 10.19
C ILE A 336 -19.59 -2.57 9.29
N LYS A 337 -19.84 -2.26 8.02
CA LYS A 337 -20.42 -3.21 7.06
C LYS A 337 -19.42 -4.27 6.59
N ASN A 338 -18.18 -3.87 6.36
CA ASN A 338 -17.11 -4.77 5.94
C ASN A 338 -15.99 -4.72 6.97
N VAL A 339 -15.88 -5.82 7.72
CA VAL A 339 -14.76 -5.99 8.66
C VAL A 339 -13.53 -6.38 7.86
N PRO A 340 -12.43 -5.61 7.92
CA PRO A 340 -11.21 -5.98 7.25
C PRO A 340 -10.67 -7.32 7.74
N THR A 341 -10.23 -8.16 6.81
CA THR A 341 -9.64 -9.47 7.08
C THR A 341 -8.10 -9.47 7.01
N ALA A 342 -7.55 -8.32 6.66
CA ALA A 342 -6.12 -8.13 6.41
C ALA A 342 -5.68 -6.70 6.73
N THR A 343 -4.38 -6.49 6.80
CA THR A 343 -3.72 -5.21 7.08
C THR A 343 -3.99 -4.67 8.49
N PHE A 344 -3.64 -3.43 8.72
CA PHE A 344 -3.94 -2.67 9.96
C PHE A 344 -4.85 -1.47 9.68
N TYR A 345 -5.57 -1.48 8.55
CA TYR A 345 -6.49 -0.40 8.20
C TYR A 345 -7.93 -0.77 8.50
N GLN A 346 -8.67 0.23 8.98
CA GLN A 346 -10.11 0.21 9.15
C GLN A 346 -10.70 1.35 8.32
N TRP A 347 -11.85 1.11 7.71
CA TRP A 347 -12.51 2.05 6.82
C TRP A 347 -13.91 2.36 7.33
N LEU A 348 -14.11 3.59 7.82
CA LEU A 348 -15.33 3.98 8.50
C LEU A 348 -16.10 5.06 7.74
N PRO A 349 -17.42 4.98 7.65
CA PRO A 349 -18.23 6.09 7.16
C PRO A 349 -18.17 7.27 8.12
N VAL A 350 -18.21 8.48 7.58
CA VAL A 350 -18.27 9.74 8.34
C VAL A 350 -19.68 9.91 8.93
N PRO A 351 -19.83 10.33 10.19
CA PRO A 351 -21.14 10.65 10.76
C PRO A 351 -21.87 11.74 9.96
N LYS A 352 -23.17 11.56 9.74
CA LYS A 352 -23.98 12.41 8.84
C LYS A 352 -24.01 13.89 9.18
N LYS A 353 -23.77 14.25 10.44
CA LYS A 353 -23.73 15.64 10.89
C LYS A 353 -22.54 16.44 10.34
N TYR A 354 -21.50 15.77 9.79
CA TYR A 354 -20.37 16.44 9.16
C TYR A 354 -20.56 16.54 7.66
N ALA A 355 -20.25 17.70 7.10
CA ALA A 355 -20.40 17.95 5.67
C ALA A 355 -19.46 17.06 4.82
N ASN A 356 -18.28 16.74 5.34
CA ASN A 356 -17.28 15.92 4.67
C ASN A 356 -16.31 15.28 5.69
N ALA A 357 -15.43 14.40 5.20
CA ALA A 357 -14.45 13.68 6.01
C ALA A 357 -13.38 14.61 6.63
N THR A 358 -13.01 15.67 5.96
CA THR A 358 -12.02 16.64 6.45
C THR A 358 -12.54 17.40 7.65
N ASP A 359 -13.79 17.85 7.64
CA ASP A 359 -14.43 18.52 8.77
C ASP A 359 -14.52 17.60 9.99
N PHE A 360 -14.90 16.33 9.78
CA PHE A 360 -14.91 15.35 10.84
C PHE A 360 -13.52 15.13 11.45
N CYS A 361 -12.49 14.86 10.61
CA CYS A 361 -11.11 14.65 11.08
C CYS A 361 -10.57 15.88 11.83
N ASN A 362 -10.89 17.08 11.37
CA ASN A 362 -10.50 18.32 12.03
C ASN A 362 -11.14 18.47 13.40
N ALA A 363 -12.46 18.28 13.50
CA ALA A 363 -13.19 18.37 14.77
C ALA A 363 -12.68 17.31 15.77
N LEU A 364 -12.42 16.10 15.31
CA LEU A 364 -11.90 15.01 16.12
C LEU A 364 -10.50 15.32 16.66
N LEU A 365 -9.59 15.84 15.83
CA LEU A 365 -8.27 16.27 16.27
C LEU A 365 -8.34 17.41 17.27
N GLU A 366 -9.10 18.48 16.98
CA GLU A 366 -9.17 19.70 17.80
C GLU A 366 -9.79 19.46 19.17
N LYS A 367 -10.78 18.57 19.25
CA LYS A 367 -11.50 18.31 20.52
C LYS A 367 -10.89 17.15 21.30
N SER A 368 -10.64 16.01 20.63
CA SER A 368 -10.23 14.76 21.29
C SER A 368 -8.75 14.43 21.16
N GLY A 369 -8.01 15.14 20.32
CA GLY A 369 -6.61 14.83 20.01
C GLY A 369 -6.45 13.53 19.22
N VAL A 370 -7.49 13.03 18.55
CA VAL A 370 -7.43 11.81 17.74
C VAL A 370 -7.23 12.16 16.27
N VAL A 371 -6.23 11.54 15.66
CA VAL A 371 -5.83 11.83 14.27
C VAL A 371 -6.25 10.68 13.34
N MET A 372 -7.17 10.94 12.42
CA MET A 372 -7.58 10.04 11.33
C MET A 372 -7.26 10.67 9.97
N VAL A 373 -7.40 9.91 8.90
CA VAL A 373 -7.16 10.41 7.52
C VAL A 373 -8.48 10.48 6.77
N PRO A 374 -8.85 11.64 6.21
CA PRO A 374 -10.04 11.77 5.39
C PRO A 374 -9.92 10.89 4.13
N GLY A 375 -11.02 10.22 3.78
CA GLY A 375 -11.02 9.20 2.74
C GLY A 375 -10.87 9.74 1.33
N ASP A 376 -11.30 10.97 1.08
CA ASP A 376 -11.09 11.69 -0.19
C ASP A 376 -9.61 11.88 -0.54
N ALA A 377 -8.71 11.80 0.45
CA ALA A 377 -7.26 11.74 0.23
C ALA A 377 -6.79 10.49 -0.55
N PHE A 378 -7.63 9.47 -0.67
CA PHE A 378 -7.34 8.21 -1.34
C PHE A 378 -8.06 8.05 -2.68
N GLY A 379 -8.85 9.03 -3.10
CA GLY A 379 -9.61 9.02 -4.35
C GLY A 379 -11.05 9.48 -4.17
N LYS A 380 -11.75 9.69 -5.28
CA LYS A 380 -13.13 10.21 -5.29
C LYS A 380 -14.14 9.28 -4.60
N TYR A 381 -13.93 7.96 -4.70
CA TYR A 381 -14.78 6.96 -4.05
C TYR A 381 -14.46 6.79 -2.55
N GLY A 382 -13.44 7.47 -2.07
CA GLY A 382 -13.15 7.62 -0.64
C GLY A 382 -13.95 8.73 0.06
N ALA A 383 -14.62 9.60 -0.70
CA ALA A 383 -15.46 10.66 -0.13
C ALA A 383 -16.55 10.09 0.81
N GLY A 384 -16.72 10.74 1.96
CA GLY A 384 -17.67 10.27 2.99
C GLY A 384 -17.16 9.18 3.92
N PHE A 385 -15.86 8.83 3.81
CA PHE A 385 -15.21 7.85 4.68
C PHE A 385 -13.94 8.42 5.33
N VAL A 386 -13.43 7.70 6.33
CA VAL A 386 -12.11 7.95 6.93
C VAL A 386 -11.33 6.66 7.03
N ARG A 387 -10.00 6.76 6.83
CA ARG A 387 -9.09 5.66 7.12
C ARG A 387 -8.57 5.77 8.55
N VAL A 388 -8.66 4.67 9.27
CA VAL A 388 -8.09 4.48 10.61
C VAL A 388 -7.00 3.43 10.53
N SER A 389 -5.84 3.72 11.08
CA SER A 389 -4.72 2.77 11.19
C SER A 389 -4.52 2.37 12.65
N ILE A 390 -4.73 1.08 12.94
CA ILE A 390 -4.68 0.53 14.31
C ILE A 390 -3.28 0.05 14.72
N VAL A 391 -2.24 0.80 14.31
CA VAL A 391 -0.84 0.48 14.65
C VAL A 391 -0.41 0.95 16.04
N CYS A 392 -1.17 1.82 16.68
CA CYS A 392 -0.95 2.26 18.06
C CYS A 392 -1.06 1.08 19.06
N SER A 393 -0.72 1.30 20.33
CA SER A 393 -0.93 0.27 21.36
C SER A 393 -2.42 0.03 21.63
N LEU A 394 -2.76 -1.08 22.27
CA LEU A 394 -4.14 -1.37 22.63
C LEU A 394 -4.68 -0.35 23.65
N GLU A 395 -3.82 0.08 24.58
CA GLU A 395 -4.13 1.11 25.57
C GLU A 395 -4.43 2.47 24.93
N GLU A 396 -3.63 2.86 23.92
CA GLU A 396 -3.90 4.07 23.14
C GLU A 396 -5.22 3.96 22.37
N LEU A 397 -5.53 2.79 21.81
CA LEU A 397 -6.79 2.56 21.10
C LEU A 397 -8.00 2.63 22.07
N GLN A 398 -7.86 2.09 23.28
CA GLN A 398 -8.85 2.22 24.35
C GLN A 398 -9.06 3.68 24.75
N GLU A 399 -7.98 4.43 24.88
CA GLU A 399 -8.03 5.87 25.18
C GLU A 399 -8.71 6.66 24.05
N VAL A 400 -8.49 6.30 22.79
CA VAL A 400 -9.21 6.87 21.63
C VAL A 400 -10.72 6.68 21.80
N VAL A 401 -11.17 5.46 22.07
CA VAL A 401 -12.61 5.15 22.25
C VAL A 401 -13.18 5.94 23.42
N ARG A 402 -12.49 5.98 24.56
CA ARG A 402 -12.90 6.76 25.73
C ARG A 402 -13.09 8.24 25.40
N ARG A 403 -12.08 8.86 24.74
CA ARG A 403 -12.13 10.29 24.35
C ARG A 403 -13.26 10.57 23.37
N MET A 404 -13.42 9.73 22.35
CA MET A 404 -14.49 9.89 21.36
C MET A 404 -15.87 9.83 22.03
N LYS A 405 -16.06 8.90 22.96
CA LYS A 405 -17.31 8.75 23.72
C LYS A 405 -17.61 9.98 24.60
N GLU A 406 -16.63 10.43 25.39
CA GLU A 406 -16.75 11.61 26.26
C GLU A 406 -17.02 12.90 25.47
N ASP A 407 -16.43 13.03 24.31
CA ASP A 407 -16.53 14.22 23.47
C ASP A 407 -17.74 14.17 22.49
N GLY A 408 -18.53 13.09 22.52
CA GLY A 408 -19.75 12.93 21.72
C GLY A 408 -19.48 12.60 20.24
N PHE A 409 -18.34 11.98 19.93
CA PHE A 409 -18.05 11.45 18.60
C PHE A 409 -18.59 10.03 18.44
N THR A 410 -19.91 9.92 18.32
CA THR A 410 -20.59 8.67 17.96
C THR A 410 -21.20 8.77 16.57
N TYR A 411 -21.45 7.64 15.89
CA TYR A 411 -21.94 7.64 14.52
C TYR A 411 -23.34 8.25 14.37
N ASN A 412 -24.21 7.97 15.34
CA ASN A 412 -25.60 8.43 15.35
C ASN A 412 -25.84 9.67 16.25
N ALA A 413 -24.78 10.39 16.63
CA ALA A 413 -24.95 11.64 17.36
C ALA A 413 -25.50 12.73 16.43
N ASP A 414 -26.63 13.32 16.81
CA ASP A 414 -27.26 14.48 16.15
C ASP A 414 -26.37 15.73 16.23
#